data_379efcc2c5c939b77cceb98b11175aed
#
_entry.id   379efcc2c5c939b77cceb98b11175aed
#
_cell.length_a   1.000
_cell.length_b   1.000
_cell.length_c   1.000
_cell.angle_alpha   90.00
_cell.angle_beta   90.00
_cell.angle_gamma   90.00
#
_symmetry.space_group_name_H-M   'P 1'
#
loop_
_entity.id
_entity.type
_entity.pdbx_description
1 polymer ?
#
loop_
_entity_poly.entity_id
_entity_poly.type
_entity_poly.pdbx_seq_one_letter_code
_entity_poly.pdbx_strand_id
1 'polypeptide(L)'
;MLRLVLAAVLACVAPLTPAQGESAKTPADASAERPIAGKVVLVEGDVRVYDRNQGLRRPKLDDSLYEGDSVVTGDGGEVHFDMEDGGYIGVRPNTRMRIANYKAEGGPDDQSVISLLQGSFRSITGWIGRLGGDHYRVVTRTVTIGVRGTEHEPHVIPEGGTVGEPGTYDRVHNGETVMQTPKGTVNIRANQAGFMPLRGEARPRVLDRIPAFFRPTRNEGRFQGLHLRVQQQLQQRRQQRIQQIQERRKQAGLPREQRQRALQDQQRRLQMQKQQQEKREARQAPERRKEEKAQSNRAEKQRQIQERREAAERARKEHAKKPEERRKHGEREHPRIPARE
;
A
#
# COMPACT_ATOMS: atom_id res chain seq x y z
N MET A 1 11.45 -74.80 -53.43
CA MET A 1 10.31 -73.96 -53.85
C MET A 1 10.33 -72.68 -53.11
N LEU A 2 10.71 -71.60 -53.78
CA LEU A 2 10.99 -70.24 -53.27
C LEU A 2 9.70 -69.39 -53.38
N ARG A 3 9.19 -68.85 -52.26
CA ARG A 3 8.12 -67.87 -52.29
C ARG A 3 8.63 -66.54 -51.78
N LEU A 4 8.78 -65.61 -52.69
CA LEU A 4 9.02 -64.17 -52.46
C LEU A 4 7.78 -63.57 -51.81
N VAL A 5 7.94 -62.85 -50.70
CA VAL A 5 6.93 -61.95 -50.14
C VAL A 5 7.44 -60.51 -50.31
N LEU A 6 6.70 -59.77 -51.14
CA LEU A 6 6.94 -58.37 -51.44
C LEU A 6 6.29 -57.50 -50.31
N ALA A 7 7.07 -56.79 -49.53
CA ALA A 7 6.57 -55.88 -48.56
C ALA A 7 6.46 -54.44 -49.17
N ALA A 8 5.21 -53.97 -49.26
CA ALA A 8 4.92 -52.59 -49.67
C ALA A 8 5.12 -51.62 -48.49
N VAL A 9 6.06 -50.67 -48.64
CA VAL A 9 6.25 -49.58 -47.69
C VAL A 9 5.30 -48.45 -48.06
N LEU A 10 4.28 -48.25 -47.18
CA LEU A 10 3.33 -47.15 -47.29
C LEU A 10 3.91 -45.94 -46.51
N ALA A 11 4.40 -44.89 -47.19
CA ALA A 11 4.85 -43.66 -46.59
C ALA A 11 3.65 -42.83 -46.14
N CYS A 12 3.40 -42.73 -44.84
CA CYS A 12 2.47 -41.77 -44.28
C CYS A 12 3.11 -40.41 -44.20
N VAL A 13 2.67 -39.52 -45.08
CA VAL A 13 2.95 -38.06 -45.00
C VAL A 13 1.93 -37.47 -44.00
N ALA A 14 2.38 -37.09 -42.81
CA ALA A 14 1.56 -36.35 -41.86
C ALA A 14 1.60 -34.83 -42.19
N PRO A 15 0.45 -34.13 -42.21
CA PRO A 15 0.45 -32.68 -42.41
C PRO A 15 1.02 -31.97 -41.16
N LEU A 16 2.00 -31.10 -41.39
CA LEU A 16 2.47 -30.13 -40.38
C LEU A 16 1.34 -29.13 -40.09
N THR A 17 0.73 -29.25 -38.92
CA THR A 17 -0.11 -28.21 -38.33
C THR A 17 0.79 -27.08 -37.80
N PRO A 18 0.53 -25.80 -38.14
CA PRO A 18 1.28 -24.69 -37.55
C PRO A 18 0.92 -24.63 -36.05
N ALA A 19 1.95 -24.68 -35.20
CA ALA A 19 1.83 -24.41 -33.79
C ALA A 19 1.30 -22.98 -33.60
N GLN A 20 0.08 -22.87 -33.07
CA GLN A 20 -0.45 -21.58 -32.60
C GLN A 20 0.45 -21.14 -31.45
N GLY A 21 1.16 -20.04 -31.67
CA GLY A 21 1.97 -19.40 -30.64
C GLY A 21 1.10 -19.05 -29.44
N GLU A 22 1.38 -19.69 -28.33
CA GLU A 22 0.88 -19.32 -27.02
C GLU A 22 1.39 -17.90 -26.74
N SER A 23 0.48 -16.91 -26.86
CA SER A 23 0.78 -15.53 -26.47
C SER A 23 1.19 -15.54 -25.00
N ALA A 24 2.46 -15.27 -24.75
CA ALA A 24 2.97 -15.04 -23.41
C ALA A 24 2.14 -13.93 -22.76
N LYS A 25 1.35 -14.29 -21.75
CA LYS A 25 0.59 -13.33 -20.92
C LYS A 25 1.56 -12.29 -20.37
N THR A 26 1.36 -11.04 -20.74
CA THR A 26 2.11 -9.89 -20.25
C THR A 26 2.00 -9.82 -18.71
N PRO A 27 3.05 -9.41 -17.97
CA PRO A 27 3.01 -9.33 -16.49
C PRO A 27 1.86 -8.49 -15.91
N ALA A 28 1.25 -7.60 -16.69
CA ALA A 28 0.08 -6.81 -16.30
C ALA A 28 -1.20 -7.66 -16.13
N ASP A 29 -1.32 -8.81 -16.80
CA ASP A 29 -2.51 -9.67 -16.75
C ASP A 29 -2.55 -10.54 -15.48
N ALA A 30 -1.38 -10.83 -14.89
CA ALA A 30 -1.30 -11.60 -13.65
C ALA A 30 -1.76 -10.83 -12.40
N SER A 31 -1.91 -9.50 -12.47
CA SER A 31 -2.40 -8.65 -11.37
C SER A 31 -3.93 -8.51 -11.36
N ALA A 32 -4.60 -8.75 -12.50
CA ALA A 32 -6.04 -8.60 -12.64
C ALA A 32 -6.87 -9.66 -11.87
N GLU A 33 -6.26 -10.81 -11.53
CA GLU A 33 -6.92 -11.90 -10.81
C GLU A 33 -6.72 -11.83 -9.27
N ARG A 34 -5.95 -10.85 -8.76
CA ARG A 34 -5.66 -10.75 -7.33
C ARG A 34 -6.60 -9.77 -6.64
N PRO A 35 -7.15 -10.12 -5.45
CA PRO A 35 -7.94 -9.18 -4.67
C PRO A 35 -7.18 -7.88 -4.40
N ILE A 36 -7.80 -6.75 -4.67
CA ILE A 36 -7.28 -5.44 -4.29
C ILE A 36 -7.43 -5.34 -2.77
N ALA A 37 -6.33 -5.01 -2.09
CA ALA A 37 -6.31 -4.80 -0.64
C ALA A 37 -6.47 -3.32 -0.29
N GLY A 38 -5.99 -2.41 -1.14
CA GLY A 38 -6.08 -0.98 -0.91
C GLY A 38 -5.43 -0.16 -2.01
N LYS A 39 -5.36 1.15 -1.78
CA LYS A 39 -4.74 2.14 -2.69
C LYS A 39 -3.73 3.01 -1.98
N VAL A 40 -2.68 3.37 -2.69
CA VAL A 40 -1.63 4.28 -2.19
C VAL A 40 -2.19 5.71 -2.12
N VAL A 41 -2.15 6.32 -0.93
CA VAL A 41 -2.60 7.71 -0.70
C VAL A 41 -1.48 8.64 -0.24
N LEU A 42 -0.31 8.08 0.06
CA LEU A 42 0.94 8.80 0.29
C LEU A 42 2.11 7.86 -0.02
N VAL A 43 3.15 8.39 -0.65
CA VAL A 43 4.43 7.71 -0.81
C VAL A 43 5.55 8.73 -0.75
N GLU A 44 6.53 8.48 0.13
CA GLU A 44 7.74 9.31 0.32
C GLU A 44 8.97 8.42 0.47
N GLY A 45 10.11 8.89 0.00
CA GLY A 45 11.40 8.20 0.13
C GLY A 45 11.49 6.88 -0.66
N ASP A 46 12.33 5.96 -0.18
CA ASP A 46 12.53 4.66 -0.83
C ASP A 46 11.45 3.67 -0.40
N VAL A 47 10.49 3.44 -1.29
CA VAL A 47 9.41 2.47 -1.12
C VAL A 47 9.40 1.51 -2.30
N ARG A 48 9.35 0.22 -2.00
CA ARG A 48 9.32 -0.88 -2.96
C ARG A 48 8.18 -1.82 -2.63
N VAL A 49 7.48 -2.26 -3.67
CA VAL A 49 6.45 -3.30 -3.56
C VAL A 49 6.85 -4.47 -4.45
N TYR A 50 6.85 -5.66 -3.87
CA TYR A 50 7.11 -6.92 -4.58
C TYR A 50 5.81 -7.70 -4.66
N ASP A 51 5.45 -8.16 -5.85
CA ASP A 51 4.31 -9.04 -6.02
C ASP A 51 4.61 -10.49 -5.60
N ARG A 52 3.64 -11.40 -5.75
CA ARG A 52 3.83 -12.83 -5.43
C ARG A 52 4.96 -13.49 -6.22
N ASN A 53 5.23 -13.00 -7.43
CA ASN A 53 6.25 -13.53 -8.33
C ASN A 53 7.61 -12.80 -8.18
N GLN A 54 7.77 -12.03 -7.11
CA GLN A 54 8.95 -11.20 -6.84
C GLN A 54 9.16 -10.05 -7.85
N GLY A 55 8.13 -9.72 -8.65
CA GLY A 55 8.14 -8.56 -9.52
C GLY A 55 8.21 -7.27 -8.70
N LEU A 56 9.26 -6.47 -8.91
CA LEU A 56 9.49 -5.21 -8.20
C LEU A 56 8.75 -4.06 -8.90
N ARG A 57 8.01 -3.26 -8.12
CA ARG A 57 7.50 -1.96 -8.55
C ARG A 57 7.76 -0.89 -7.49
N ARG A 58 7.91 0.35 -7.93
CA ARG A 58 7.93 1.55 -7.08
C ARG A 58 6.54 2.17 -7.12
N PRO A 59 5.81 2.15 -6.01
CA PRO A 59 4.43 2.61 -5.98
C PRO A 59 4.33 4.12 -6.18
N LYS A 60 3.25 4.56 -6.81
CA LYS A 60 2.84 5.95 -6.98
C LYS A 60 1.50 6.18 -6.30
N LEU A 61 1.08 7.43 -6.18
CA LEU A 61 -0.28 7.77 -5.73
C LEU A 61 -1.32 7.06 -6.61
N ASP A 62 -2.38 6.59 -5.99
CA ASP A 62 -3.50 5.86 -6.61
C ASP A 62 -3.16 4.44 -7.11
N ASP A 63 -1.90 3.97 -7.00
CA ASP A 63 -1.55 2.59 -7.31
C ASP A 63 -2.25 1.62 -6.37
N SER A 64 -2.70 0.49 -6.92
CA SER A 64 -3.34 -0.56 -6.12
C SER A 64 -2.32 -1.40 -5.38
N LEU A 65 -2.65 -1.75 -4.13
CA LEU A 65 -2.00 -2.78 -3.32
C LEU A 65 -2.85 -4.06 -3.42
N TYR A 66 -2.23 -5.19 -3.66
CA TYR A 66 -2.91 -6.45 -3.85
C TYR A 66 -2.61 -7.45 -2.72
N GLU A 67 -3.49 -8.42 -2.55
CA GLU A 67 -3.19 -9.61 -1.75
C GLU A 67 -1.91 -10.29 -2.27
N GLY A 68 -1.02 -10.66 -1.35
CA GLY A 68 0.27 -11.25 -1.63
C GLY A 68 1.41 -10.26 -1.88
N ASP A 69 1.12 -8.98 -2.02
CA ASP A 69 2.16 -7.96 -2.14
C ASP A 69 2.97 -7.81 -0.86
N SER A 70 4.27 -7.63 -1.02
CA SER A 70 5.21 -7.30 0.06
C SER A 70 5.67 -5.85 -0.09
N VAL A 71 5.54 -5.08 0.98
CA VAL A 71 5.94 -3.67 1.05
C VAL A 71 7.24 -3.57 1.82
N VAL A 72 8.23 -2.90 1.24
CA VAL A 72 9.54 -2.64 1.85
C VAL A 72 9.81 -1.15 1.78
N THR A 73 10.06 -0.55 2.94
CA THR A 73 10.46 0.85 3.07
C THR A 73 11.92 0.93 3.50
N GLY A 74 12.69 1.83 2.89
CA GLY A 74 14.05 2.15 3.30
C GLY A 74 14.09 3.18 4.42
N ASP A 75 15.29 3.70 4.68
CA ASP A 75 15.48 4.81 5.62
C ASP A 75 14.79 6.07 5.08
N GLY A 76 13.93 6.69 5.90
CA GLY A 76 13.07 7.80 5.47
C GLY A 76 11.94 7.42 4.51
N GLY A 77 11.77 6.13 4.16
CA GLY A 77 10.67 5.66 3.33
C GLY A 77 9.37 5.56 4.12
N GLU A 78 8.27 6.12 3.61
CA GLU A 78 6.94 6.04 4.22
C GLU A 78 5.89 5.87 3.13
N VAL A 79 4.91 4.98 3.33
CA VAL A 79 3.78 4.79 2.41
C VAL A 79 2.50 4.55 3.19
N HIS A 80 1.42 5.22 2.76
CA HIS A 80 0.10 5.06 3.37
C HIS A 80 -0.89 4.49 2.36
N PHE A 81 -1.80 3.67 2.86
CA PHE A 81 -2.83 2.99 2.09
C PHE A 81 -4.22 3.24 2.67
N ASP A 82 -5.16 3.62 1.82
CA ASP A 82 -6.59 3.44 2.09
C ASP A 82 -6.95 2.00 1.74
N MET A 83 -7.43 1.24 2.72
CA MET A 83 -7.76 -0.17 2.55
C MET A 83 -9.19 -0.34 2.04
N GLU A 84 -9.45 -1.42 1.25
CA GLU A 84 -10.77 -1.69 0.69
C GLU A 84 -11.85 -1.91 1.77
N ASP A 85 -11.47 -2.38 2.97
CA ASP A 85 -12.36 -2.48 4.12
C ASP A 85 -12.64 -1.14 4.83
N GLY A 86 -12.21 -0.02 4.25
CA GLY A 86 -12.33 1.32 4.83
C GLY A 86 -11.38 1.57 5.99
N GLY A 87 -10.40 0.70 6.20
CA GLY A 87 -9.29 0.92 7.12
C GLY A 87 -8.20 1.80 6.51
N TYR A 88 -7.18 2.10 7.32
CA TYR A 88 -6.04 2.92 6.92
C TYR A 88 -4.75 2.35 7.50
N ILE A 89 -3.70 2.25 6.70
CA ILE A 89 -2.38 1.76 7.13
C ILE A 89 -1.31 2.76 6.70
N GLY A 90 -0.48 3.21 7.66
CA GLY A 90 0.74 3.96 7.38
C GLY A 90 1.97 3.13 7.73
N VAL A 91 2.72 2.71 6.72
CA VAL A 91 3.96 1.92 6.87
C VAL A 91 5.12 2.86 7.11
N ARG A 92 5.83 2.64 8.22
CA ARG A 92 6.92 3.49 8.69
C ARG A 92 8.26 3.15 8.02
N PRO A 93 9.31 3.97 8.18
CA PRO A 93 10.65 3.65 7.67
C PRO A 93 11.21 2.31 8.17
N ASN A 94 12.11 1.72 7.37
CA ASN A 94 12.83 0.47 7.68
C ASN A 94 11.90 -0.72 7.95
N THR A 95 10.76 -0.78 7.26
CA THR A 95 9.73 -1.79 7.45
C THR A 95 9.71 -2.80 6.30
N ARG A 96 9.46 -4.06 6.66
CA ARG A 96 9.17 -5.15 5.73
C ARG A 96 7.91 -5.87 6.18
N MET A 97 6.84 -5.71 5.41
CA MET A 97 5.55 -6.35 5.66
C MET A 97 4.98 -6.96 4.38
N ARG A 98 4.01 -7.87 4.53
CA ARG A 98 3.29 -8.51 3.43
C ARG A 98 1.79 -8.55 3.72
N ILE A 99 0.97 -8.28 2.73
CA ILE A 99 -0.47 -8.57 2.76
C ILE A 99 -0.64 -10.07 2.48
N ALA A 100 -0.60 -10.88 3.53
CA ALA A 100 -0.55 -12.34 3.40
C ALA A 100 -1.87 -12.93 2.91
N ASN A 101 -3.00 -12.38 3.39
CA ASN A 101 -4.35 -12.72 2.93
C ASN A 101 -5.25 -11.49 3.09
N TYR A 102 -6.12 -11.26 2.10
CA TYR A 102 -7.05 -10.13 2.15
C TYR A 102 -8.33 -10.43 1.36
N LYS A 103 -9.45 -10.37 2.05
CA LYS A 103 -10.78 -10.51 1.46
C LYS A 103 -11.71 -9.47 2.09
N ALA A 104 -12.29 -8.59 1.28
CA ALA A 104 -13.13 -7.48 1.72
C ALA A 104 -14.38 -7.34 0.83
N GLU A 105 -15.23 -8.36 0.83
CA GLU A 105 -16.46 -8.42 0.03
C GLU A 105 -17.72 -7.96 0.81
N GLY A 106 -17.57 -7.62 2.10
CA GLY A 106 -18.67 -7.28 2.99
C GLY A 106 -19.36 -8.49 3.60
N GLY A 107 -18.74 -9.67 3.53
CA GLY A 107 -19.23 -10.95 4.03
C GLY A 107 -18.71 -11.33 5.43
N PRO A 108 -19.23 -12.43 6.00
CA PRO A 108 -18.74 -12.96 7.27
C PRO A 108 -17.34 -13.59 7.16
N ASP A 109 -16.92 -13.95 5.94
CA ASP A 109 -15.62 -14.60 5.67
C ASP A 109 -14.53 -13.58 5.32
N ASP A 110 -14.83 -12.28 5.43
CA ASP A 110 -13.85 -11.23 5.18
C ASP A 110 -12.70 -11.32 6.18
N GLN A 111 -11.48 -11.17 5.70
CA GLN A 111 -10.30 -11.28 6.52
C GLN A 111 -9.15 -10.40 6.03
N SER A 112 -8.28 -9.99 6.95
CA SER A 112 -7.05 -9.27 6.70
C SER A 112 -5.94 -9.88 7.53
N VAL A 113 -4.97 -10.51 6.87
CA VAL A 113 -3.78 -11.07 7.53
C VAL A 113 -2.55 -10.37 7.00
N ILE A 114 -1.89 -9.64 7.88
CA ILE A 114 -0.67 -8.90 7.58
C ILE A 114 0.50 -9.62 8.25
N SER A 115 1.52 -9.99 7.49
CA SER A 115 2.77 -10.51 8.03
C SER A 115 3.76 -9.35 8.19
N LEU A 116 4.24 -9.11 9.41
CA LEU A 116 5.25 -8.10 9.72
C LEU A 116 6.56 -8.80 10.11
N LEU A 117 7.60 -8.63 9.29
CA LEU A 117 8.90 -9.26 9.51
C LEU A 117 9.84 -8.34 10.28
N GLN A 118 9.78 -7.03 10.01
CA GLN A 118 10.66 -6.02 10.58
C GLN A 118 10.02 -4.65 10.49
N GLY A 119 10.35 -3.73 11.41
CA GLY A 119 9.88 -2.37 11.42
C GLY A 119 8.46 -2.25 11.96
N SER A 120 7.72 -1.25 11.53
CA SER A 120 6.40 -0.94 12.10
C SER A 120 5.46 -0.30 11.08
N PHE A 121 4.18 -0.40 11.37
CA PHE A 121 3.14 0.37 10.71
C PHE A 121 2.09 0.81 11.74
N ARG A 122 1.34 1.87 11.46
CA ARG A 122 0.17 2.26 12.23
C ARG A 122 -1.07 1.94 11.42
N SER A 123 -2.06 1.31 12.05
CA SER A 123 -3.30 0.88 11.40
C SER A 123 -4.53 1.40 12.15
N ILE A 124 -5.49 1.92 11.40
CA ILE A 124 -6.88 2.12 11.83
C ILE A 124 -7.70 1.08 11.09
N THR A 125 -8.31 0.13 11.82
CA THR A 125 -9.01 -0.99 11.21
C THR A 125 -10.37 -0.58 10.63
N GLY A 126 -10.68 -1.13 9.46
CA GLY A 126 -11.98 -1.02 8.82
C GLY A 126 -13.03 -1.95 9.40
N TRP A 127 -13.98 -2.42 8.55
CA TRP A 127 -15.04 -3.31 9.03
C TRP A 127 -14.55 -4.71 9.37
N ILE A 128 -13.49 -5.21 8.73
CA ILE A 128 -12.93 -6.56 9.00
C ILE A 128 -12.52 -6.66 10.46
N GLY A 129 -11.82 -5.67 11.00
CA GLY A 129 -11.43 -5.64 12.41
C GLY A 129 -12.60 -5.64 13.41
N ARG A 130 -13.84 -5.47 12.95
CA ARG A 130 -15.06 -5.52 13.79
C ARG A 130 -15.80 -6.84 13.73
N LEU A 131 -15.42 -7.74 12.82
CA LEU A 131 -16.00 -9.08 12.72
C LEU A 131 -15.52 -9.99 13.87
N GLY A 132 -14.34 -9.72 14.41
CA GLY A 132 -13.73 -10.48 15.51
C GLY A 132 -12.20 -10.53 15.39
N GLY A 133 -11.52 -10.90 16.47
CA GLY A 133 -10.06 -10.91 16.52
C GLY A 133 -9.37 -11.88 15.54
N ASP A 134 -10.07 -12.87 15.04
CA ASP A 134 -9.54 -13.84 14.07
C ASP A 134 -9.61 -13.34 12.62
N HIS A 135 -10.44 -12.34 12.35
CA HIS A 135 -10.63 -11.78 11.00
C HIS A 135 -9.55 -10.77 10.61
N TYR A 136 -9.07 -9.98 11.56
CA TYR A 136 -7.92 -9.08 11.36
C TYR A 136 -6.77 -9.52 12.27
N ARG A 137 -5.67 -9.93 11.67
CA ARG A 137 -4.48 -10.42 12.38
C ARG A 137 -3.19 -9.83 11.82
N VAL A 138 -2.28 -9.50 12.72
CA VAL A 138 -0.89 -9.24 12.37
C VAL A 138 -0.06 -10.43 12.85
N VAL A 139 0.60 -11.10 11.92
CA VAL A 139 1.43 -12.27 12.19
C VAL A 139 2.88 -11.84 12.14
N THR A 140 3.59 -12.12 13.22
CA THR A 140 5.03 -11.89 13.32
C THR A 140 5.75 -13.22 13.54
N ARG A 141 7.07 -13.18 13.70
CA ARG A 141 7.86 -14.37 13.97
C ARG A 141 7.56 -14.99 15.35
N THR A 142 7.13 -14.19 16.32
CA THR A 142 7.02 -14.61 17.73
C THR A 142 5.60 -14.64 18.25
N VAL A 143 4.67 -13.92 17.64
CA VAL A 143 3.32 -13.75 18.17
C VAL A 143 2.33 -13.43 17.04
N THR A 144 1.09 -13.85 17.21
CA THR A 144 -0.06 -13.37 16.43
C THR A 144 -0.79 -12.31 17.23
N ILE A 145 -1.03 -11.15 16.62
CA ILE A 145 -1.79 -10.06 17.20
C ILE A 145 -3.17 -10.07 16.55
N GLY A 146 -4.19 -10.45 17.31
CA GLY A 146 -5.59 -10.34 16.92
C GLY A 146 -6.11 -8.93 17.22
N VAL A 147 -6.86 -8.35 16.28
CA VAL A 147 -7.26 -6.94 16.36
C VAL A 147 -8.78 -6.83 16.32
N ARG A 148 -9.34 -6.06 17.25
CA ARG A 148 -10.78 -5.86 17.35
C ARG A 148 -11.18 -4.39 17.39
N GLY A 149 -11.42 -3.81 16.19
CA GLY A 149 -11.93 -2.43 16.07
C GLY A 149 -10.98 -1.39 16.65
N THR A 150 -9.74 -1.39 16.23
CA THR A 150 -8.61 -0.79 16.94
C THR A 150 -7.86 0.22 16.07
N GLU A 151 -7.21 1.15 16.73
CA GLU A 151 -6.08 1.91 16.19
C GLU A 151 -4.83 1.47 16.95
N HIS A 152 -3.90 0.80 16.25
CA HIS A 152 -2.73 0.19 16.85
C HIS A 152 -1.48 0.33 15.99
N GLU A 153 -0.33 0.05 16.59
CA GLU A 153 0.98 0.17 15.98
C GLU A 153 1.86 -1.02 16.40
N PRO A 154 1.86 -2.10 15.60
CA PRO A 154 2.78 -3.21 15.78
C PRO A 154 4.19 -2.80 15.34
N HIS A 155 5.20 -3.26 16.08
CA HIS A 155 6.60 -3.00 15.80
C HIS A 155 7.43 -4.26 16.05
N VAL A 156 8.19 -4.70 15.06
CA VAL A 156 9.13 -5.83 15.14
C VAL A 156 10.55 -5.30 15.11
N ILE A 157 11.27 -5.54 16.21
CA ILE A 157 12.70 -5.27 16.32
C ILE A 157 13.43 -6.59 16.05
N PRO A 158 14.20 -6.70 14.94
CA PRO A 158 14.95 -7.89 14.60
C PRO A 158 16.14 -8.08 15.55
N GLU A 159 16.77 -9.24 15.46
CA GLU A 159 18.04 -9.50 16.14
C GLU A 159 19.11 -8.50 15.65
N GLY A 160 19.87 -7.93 16.60
CA GLY A 160 20.85 -6.87 16.30
C GLY A 160 20.25 -5.48 16.16
N GLY A 161 18.93 -5.32 16.32
CA GLY A 161 18.31 -4.00 16.35
C GLY A 161 18.77 -3.17 17.56
N THR A 162 19.00 -1.87 17.35
CA THR A 162 19.58 -0.96 18.38
C THR A 162 18.55 -0.11 19.11
N VAL A 163 17.29 -0.12 18.67
CA VAL A 163 16.26 0.77 19.20
C VAL A 163 15.57 0.24 20.45
N GLY A 164 15.72 -1.07 20.76
CA GLY A 164 15.13 -1.74 21.91
C GLY A 164 15.46 -3.22 21.96
N GLU A 165 14.87 -3.94 22.91
CA GLU A 165 15.01 -5.40 23.00
C GLU A 165 14.40 -6.07 21.77
N PRO A 166 15.11 -7.03 21.11
CA PRO A 166 14.58 -7.75 19.96
C PRO A 166 13.28 -8.51 20.30
N GLY A 167 12.26 -8.34 19.46
CA GLY A 167 10.95 -8.94 19.68
C GLY A 167 9.84 -8.20 18.97
N THR A 168 8.61 -8.57 19.31
CA THR A 168 7.40 -7.94 18.78
C THR A 168 6.74 -7.10 19.87
N TYR A 169 6.48 -5.86 19.52
CA TYR A 169 5.72 -4.90 20.32
C TYR A 169 4.41 -4.59 19.63
N ASP A 170 3.39 -4.20 20.42
CA ASP A 170 2.15 -3.63 19.88
C ASP A 170 1.67 -2.51 20.78
N ARG A 171 1.59 -1.29 20.27
CA ARG A 171 1.03 -0.13 20.96
C ARG A 171 -0.40 0.07 20.49
N VAL A 172 -1.33 0.17 21.46
CA VAL A 172 -2.73 0.44 21.18
C VAL A 172 -3.04 1.91 21.48
N HIS A 173 -3.51 2.64 20.46
CA HIS A 173 -3.96 4.02 20.58
C HIS A 173 -5.45 4.08 20.95
N ASN A 174 -6.26 3.18 20.36
CA ASN A 174 -7.70 3.11 20.60
C ASN A 174 -8.17 1.65 20.43
N GLY A 175 -9.14 1.21 21.23
CA GLY A 175 -9.67 -0.16 21.20
C GLY A 175 -8.83 -1.14 21.99
N GLU A 176 -8.73 -2.39 21.51
CA GLU A 176 -8.03 -3.49 22.17
C GLU A 176 -7.41 -4.43 21.15
N THR A 177 -6.20 -4.93 21.43
CA THR A 177 -5.56 -6.02 20.70
C THR A 177 -5.24 -7.18 21.61
N VAL A 178 -5.03 -8.35 21.04
CA VAL A 178 -4.73 -9.58 21.76
C VAL A 178 -3.45 -10.18 21.19
N MET A 179 -2.38 -10.24 21.98
CA MET A 179 -1.15 -10.95 21.62
C MET A 179 -1.28 -12.42 22.01
N GLN A 180 -1.21 -13.32 21.03
CA GLN A 180 -1.43 -14.75 21.21
C GLN A 180 -0.19 -15.57 20.83
N THR A 181 0.19 -16.49 21.72
CA THR A 181 1.23 -17.49 21.50
C THR A 181 0.73 -18.86 22.01
N PRO A 182 1.38 -19.96 21.65
CA PRO A 182 1.07 -21.27 22.26
C PRO A 182 1.23 -21.31 23.78
N LYS A 183 2.04 -20.38 24.35
CA LYS A 183 2.34 -20.32 25.78
C LYS A 183 1.42 -19.41 26.58
N GLY A 184 0.60 -18.61 25.92
CA GLY A 184 -0.35 -17.71 26.58
C GLY A 184 -0.81 -16.55 25.71
N THR A 185 -1.74 -15.83 26.27
CA THR A 185 -2.44 -14.71 25.63
C THR A 185 -2.44 -13.52 26.57
N VAL A 186 -2.29 -12.30 26.02
CA VAL A 186 -2.45 -11.06 26.77
C VAL A 186 -3.24 -10.03 25.97
N ASN A 187 -4.15 -9.33 26.64
CA ASN A 187 -4.92 -8.22 26.06
C ASN A 187 -4.18 -6.90 26.29
N ILE A 188 -4.05 -6.12 25.22
CA ILE A 188 -3.46 -4.79 25.26
C ILE A 188 -4.57 -3.77 25.00
N ARG A 189 -4.82 -2.89 25.96
CA ARG A 189 -5.87 -1.87 25.90
C ARG A 189 -5.34 -0.53 25.40
N ALA A 190 -6.25 0.39 25.14
CA ALA A 190 -5.90 1.75 24.75
C ALA A 190 -4.87 2.37 25.70
N ASN A 191 -3.89 3.08 25.14
CA ASN A 191 -2.75 3.70 25.85
C ASN A 191 -1.81 2.71 26.56
N GLN A 192 -1.81 1.45 26.14
CA GLN A 192 -0.86 0.44 26.60
C GLN A 192 0.03 -0.03 25.44
N ALA A 193 1.14 -0.70 25.80
CA ALA A 193 1.97 -1.44 24.85
C ALA A 193 2.20 -2.86 25.39
N GLY A 194 2.13 -3.82 24.47
CA GLY A 194 2.48 -5.22 24.72
C GLY A 194 3.85 -5.55 24.17
N PHE A 195 4.45 -6.61 24.68
CA PHE A 195 5.75 -7.11 24.25
C PHE A 195 5.84 -8.63 24.29
N MET A 196 6.43 -9.19 23.25
CA MET A 196 6.85 -10.58 23.14
C MET A 196 8.30 -10.64 22.70
N PRO A 197 9.24 -11.13 23.54
CA PRO A 197 10.65 -11.19 23.17
C PRO A 197 10.89 -12.15 22.01
N LEU A 198 11.98 -11.90 21.26
CA LEU A 198 12.37 -12.72 20.13
C LEU A 198 12.86 -14.11 20.54
N ARG A 199 13.51 -14.19 21.68
CA ARG A 199 14.12 -15.42 22.21
C ARG A 199 13.54 -15.77 23.59
N GLY A 200 13.62 -17.04 23.93
CA GLY A 200 13.21 -17.57 25.22
C GLY A 200 11.80 -18.16 25.25
N GLU A 201 11.49 -18.73 26.39
CA GLU A 201 10.19 -19.36 26.67
C GLU A 201 9.15 -18.38 27.28
N ALA A 202 9.31 -17.10 26.98
CA ALA A 202 8.49 -16.06 27.55
C ALA A 202 7.04 -16.09 27.06
N ARG A 203 6.15 -15.52 27.89
CA ARG A 203 4.77 -15.21 27.52
C ARG A 203 4.68 -13.74 27.09
N PRO A 204 3.75 -13.38 26.21
CA PRO A 204 3.49 -11.97 25.95
C PRO A 204 3.07 -11.25 27.23
N ARG A 205 3.47 -10.01 27.38
CA ARG A 205 3.18 -9.20 28.58
C ARG A 205 2.83 -7.77 28.22
N VAL A 206 2.05 -7.11 29.07
CA VAL A 206 1.87 -5.65 29.02
C VAL A 206 3.10 -4.99 29.62
N LEU A 207 3.54 -3.89 29.00
CA LEU A 207 4.66 -3.08 29.51
C LEU A 207 4.15 -2.00 30.46
N ASP A 208 4.94 -1.68 31.47
CA ASP A 208 4.64 -0.62 32.48
C ASP A 208 4.60 0.78 31.82
N ARG A 209 5.35 0.97 30.76
CA ARG A 209 5.40 2.22 29.99
C ARG A 209 5.53 1.96 28.50
N ILE A 210 5.02 2.87 27.69
CA ILE A 210 5.17 2.82 26.24
C ILE A 210 6.63 3.13 25.87
N PRO A 211 7.32 2.26 25.12
CA PRO A 211 8.71 2.48 24.70
C PRO A 211 8.89 3.77 23.88
N ALA A 212 10.03 4.43 24.07
CA ALA A 212 10.33 5.71 23.44
C ALA A 212 10.51 5.64 21.91
N PHE A 213 10.70 4.47 21.33
CA PHE A 213 10.80 4.29 19.87
C PHE A 213 9.44 4.39 19.15
N PHE A 214 8.31 4.34 19.86
CA PHE A 214 7.00 4.67 19.31
C PHE A 214 6.87 6.21 19.14
N ARG A 215 7.65 6.76 18.23
CA ARG A 215 7.68 8.19 17.93
C ARG A 215 6.79 8.52 16.75
N PRO A 216 6.15 9.69 16.74
CA PRO A 216 5.43 10.20 15.59
C PRO A 216 6.36 10.29 14.36
N THR A 217 5.85 9.92 13.19
CA THR A 217 6.53 10.20 11.92
C THR A 217 6.20 11.60 11.42
N ARG A 218 6.84 12.01 10.32
CA ARG A 218 6.56 13.28 9.64
C ARG A 218 5.08 13.42 9.25
N ASN A 219 4.47 12.31 8.85
CA ASN A 219 3.09 12.27 8.36
C ASN A 219 2.07 11.84 9.42
N GLU A 220 2.45 11.81 10.68
CA GLU A 220 1.58 11.41 11.81
C GLU A 220 0.28 12.22 11.87
N GLY A 221 0.33 13.48 11.49
CA GLY A 221 -0.86 14.34 11.41
C GLY A 221 -1.98 13.82 10.53
N ARG A 222 -1.66 12.95 9.56
CA ARG A 222 -2.67 12.31 8.71
C ARG A 222 -3.60 11.36 9.48
N PHE A 223 -3.14 10.78 10.57
CA PHE A 223 -3.97 9.94 11.45
C PHE A 223 -4.95 10.75 12.31
N GLN A 224 -4.70 12.06 12.46
CA GLN A 224 -5.61 12.92 13.22
C GLN A 224 -6.96 13.03 12.50
N GLY A 225 -8.02 12.69 13.22
CA GLY A 225 -9.38 12.69 12.68
C GLY A 225 -9.74 11.52 11.75
N LEU A 226 -8.79 10.73 11.26
CA LEU A 226 -9.08 9.54 10.45
C LEU A 226 -9.89 8.52 11.23
N HIS A 227 -9.61 8.32 12.49
CA HIS A 227 -10.37 7.41 13.34
C HIS A 227 -11.87 7.75 13.35
N LEU A 228 -12.21 9.03 13.51
CA LEU A 228 -13.61 9.50 13.46
C LEU A 228 -14.21 9.30 12.07
N ARG A 229 -13.46 9.60 10.99
CA ARG A 229 -13.91 9.38 9.61
C ARG A 229 -14.21 7.92 9.34
N VAL A 230 -13.31 7.02 9.69
CA VAL A 230 -13.49 5.57 9.55
C VAL A 230 -14.72 5.12 10.35
N GLN A 231 -14.89 5.58 11.59
CA GLN A 231 -16.06 5.25 12.39
C GLN A 231 -17.37 5.73 11.74
N GLN A 232 -17.42 6.96 11.22
CA GLN A 232 -18.57 7.50 10.53
C GLN A 232 -18.92 6.70 9.26
N GLN A 233 -17.92 6.36 8.45
CA GLN A 233 -18.12 5.52 7.26
C GLN A 233 -18.65 4.13 7.62
N LEU A 234 -18.14 3.52 8.68
CA LEU A 234 -18.61 2.22 9.17
C LEU A 234 -20.06 2.30 9.69
N GLN A 235 -20.41 3.36 10.39
CA GLN A 235 -21.80 3.58 10.82
C GLN A 235 -22.76 3.75 9.63
N GLN A 236 -22.37 4.55 8.63
CA GLN A 236 -23.14 4.72 7.40
C GLN A 236 -23.33 3.39 6.65
N ARG A 237 -22.26 2.60 6.46
CA ARG A 237 -22.36 1.26 5.86
C ARG A 237 -23.28 0.33 6.65
N ARG A 238 -23.21 0.36 7.99
CA ARG A 238 -24.09 -0.44 8.85
C ARG A 238 -25.56 -0.03 8.65
N GLN A 239 -25.85 1.26 8.62
CA GLN A 239 -27.21 1.77 8.38
C GLN A 239 -27.73 1.37 6.99
N GLN A 240 -26.90 1.53 5.94
CA GLN A 240 -27.26 1.10 4.58
C GLN A 240 -27.55 -0.40 4.52
N ARG A 241 -26.74 -1.23 5.18
CA ARG A 241 -26.97 -2.68 5.24
C ARG A 241 -28.27 -3.04 5.95
N ILE A 242 -28.56 -2.38 7.07
CA ILE A 242 -29.83 -2.56 7.80
C ILE A 242 -31.02 -2.18 6.90
N GLN A 243 -30.94 -1.06 6.20
CA GLN A 243 -31.98 -0.61 5.26
C GLN A 243 -32.17 -1.63 4.11
N GLN A 244 -31.08 -2.10 3.51
CA GLN A 244 -31.14 -3.13 2.47
C GLN A 244 -31.81 -4.42 2.95
N ILE A 245 -31.46 -4.88 4.17
CA ILE A 245 -32.09 -6.07 4.77
C ILE A 245 -33.58 -5.84 4.99
N GLN A 246 -33.97 -4.68 5.50
CA GLN A 246 -35.36 -4.33 5.71
C GLN A 246 -36.14 -4.27 4.39
N GLU A 247 -35.58 -3.66 3.36
CA GLU A 247 -36.17 -3.63 2.03
C GLU A 247 -36.33 -5.01 1.41
N ARG A 248 -35.26 -5.86 1.51
CA ARG A 248 -35.36 -7.27 1.06
C ARG A 248 -36.43 -8.03 1.80
N ARG A 249 -36.59 -7.83 3.12
CA ARG A 249 -37.66 -8.46 3.91
C ARG A 249 -39.04 -7.95 3.48
N LYS A 250 -39.22 -6.65 3.24
CA LYS A 250 -40.45 -6.09 2.70
C LYS A 250 -40.79 -6.68 1.33
N GLN A 251 -39.79 -6.75 0.43
CA GLN A 251 -39.97 -7.32 -0.91
C GLN A 251 -40.28 -8.82 -0.85
N ALA A 252 -39.71 -9.56 0.11
CA ALA A 252 -39.95 -11.00 0.29
C ALA A 252 -41.39 -11.29 0.73
N GLY A 253 -42.05 -10.35 1.43
CA GLY A 253 -43.47 -10.44 1.82
C GLY A 253 -44.46 -10.08 0.73
N LEU A 254 -44.02 -9.52 -0.41
CA LEU A 254 -44.90 -9.10 -1.50
C LEU A 254 -45.25 -10.27 -2.45
N PRO A 255 -46.45 -10.29 -3.09
CA PRO A 255 -46.76 -11.20 -4.19
C PRO A 255 -45.76 -11.11 -5.34
N ARG A 256 -45.54 -12.21 -6.08
CA ARG A 256 -44.52 -12.30 -7.15
C ARG A 256 -44.58 -11.15 -8.17
N GLU A 257 -45.76 -10.75 -8.58
CA GLU A 257 -45.96 -9.66 -9.54
C GLU A 257 -45.54 -8.29 -8.99
N GLN A 258 -45.84 -8.02 -7.71
CA GLN A 258 -45.43 -6.76 -7.07
C GLN A 258 -43.94 -6.72 -6.84
N ARG A 259 -43.30 -7.86 -6.56
CA ARG A 259 -41.81 -7.96 -6.50
C ARG A 259 -41.16 -7.64 -7.84
N GLN A 260 -41.71 -8.17 -8.95
CA GLN A 260 -41.16 -7.88 -10.27
C GLN A 260 -41.30 -6.41 -10.65
N ARG A 261 -42.44 -5.80 -10.36
CA ARG A 261 -42.64 -4.34 -10.58
C ARG A 261 -41.66 -3.51 -9.74
N ALA A 262 -41.50 -3.83 -8.45
CA ALA A 262 -40.58 -3.12 -7.56
C ALA A 262 -39.13 -3.23 -8.03
N LEU A 263 -38.68 -4.41 -8.52
CA LEU A 263 -37.36 -4.61 -9.10
C LEU A 263 -37.14 -3.81 -10.39
N GLN A 264 -38.12 -3.77 -11.26
CA GLN A 264 -38.07 -2.96 -12.49
C GLN A 264 -37.97 -1.45 -12.18
N ASP A 265 -38.77 -0.98 -11.21
CA ASP A 265 -38.74 0.42 -10.79
C ASP A 265 -37.39 0.78 -10.12
N GLN A 266 -36.83 -0.12 -9.33
CA GLN A 266 -35.50 0.05 -8.74
C GLN A 266 -34.43 0.15 -9.82
N GLN A 267 -34.42 -0.75 -10.82
CA GLN A 267 -33.50 -0.72 -11.94
C GLN A 267 -33.63 0.59 -12.74
N ARG A 268 -34.84 1.03 -12.98
CA ARG A 268 -35.12 2.30 -13.68
C ARG A 268 -34.59 3.52 -12.93
N ARG A 269 -34.76 3.55 -11.60
CA ARG A 269 -34.21 4.62 -10.74
C ARG A 269 -32.66 4.61 -10.77
N LEU A 270 -32.02 3.45 -10.69
CA LEU A 270 -30.57 3.30 -10.77
C LEU A 270 -30.01 3.77 -12.13
N GLN A 271 -30.71 3.42 -13.23
CA GLN A 271 -30.34 3.91 -14.56
C GLN A 271 -30.47 5.43 -14.67
N MET A 272 -31.52 6.01 -14.14
CA MET A 272 -31.70 7.46 -14.12
C MET A 272 -30.62 8.16 -13.28
N GLN A 273 -30.29 7.61 -12.11
CA GLN A 273 -29.20 8.15 -11.28
C GLN A 273 -27.83 8.08 -12.00
N LYS A 274 -27.49 6.96 -12.64
CA LYS A 274 -26.28 6.84 -13.45
C LYS A 274 -26.23 7.88 -14.58
N GLN A 275 -27.30 8.04 -15.32
CA GLN A 275 -27.37 9.06 -16.38
C GLN A 275 -27.25 10.50 -15.83
N GLN A 276 -27.80 10.77 -14.67
CA GLN A 276 -27.67 12.10 -14.03
C GLN A 276 -26.22 12.31 -13.55
N GLN A 277 -25.57 11.28 -13.02
CA GLN A 277 -24.20 11.35 -12.58
C GLN A 277 -23.25 11.53 -13.78
N GLU A 278 -23.41 10.77 -14.84
CA GLU A 278 -22.67 10.93 -16.11
C GLU A 278 -22.82 12.34 -16.69
N LYS A 279 -24.06 12.87 -16.68
CA LYS A 279 -24.32 14.26 -17.13
C LYS A 279 -23.64 15.30 -16.22
N ARG A 280 -23.58 15.08 -14.91
CA ARG A 280 -22.84 15.96 -13.97
C ARG A 280 -21.36 15.90 -14.20
N GLU A 281 -20.80 14.70 -14.37
CA GLU A 281 -19.39 14.48 -14.65
C GLU A 281 -18.99 15.07 -16.01
N ALA A 282 -19.81 14.86 -17.04
CA ALA A 282 -19.61 15.47 -18.36
C ALA A 282 -19.65 17.01 -18.33
N ARG A 283 -20.47 17.62 -17.46
CA ARG A 283 -20.48 19.08 -17.28
C ARG A 283 -19.24 19.59 -16.52
N GLN A 284 -18.70 18.82 -15.58
CA GLN A 284 -17.52 19.20 -14.79
C GLN A 284 -16.20 18.85 -15.50
N ALA A 285 -16.20 17.88 -16.40
CA ALA A 285 -15.01 17.44 -17.13
C ALA A 285 -14.24 18.59 -17.86
N PRO A 286 -14.90 19.56 -18.54
CA PRO A 286 -14.17 20.66 -19.18
C PRO A 286 -13.52 21.63 -18.19
N GLU A 287 -14.11 21.84 -17.02
CA GLU A 287 -13.50 22.69 -15.96
C GLU A 287 -12.30 21.97 -15.33
N ARG A 288 -12.42 20.70 -14.98
CA ARG A 288 -11.29 19.90 -14.48
C ARG A 288 -10.13 19.87 -15.47
N ARG A 289 -10.38 19.68 -16.76
CA ARG A 289 -9.35 19.72 -17.80
C ARG A 289 -8.67 21.11 -17.91
N LYS A 290 -9.41 22.19 -17.69
CA LYS A 290 -8.83 23.54 -17.66
C LYS A 290 -7.96 23.75 -16.41
N GLU A 291 -8.40 23.27 -15.25
CA GLU A 291 -7.65 23.32 -14.00
C GLU A 291 -6.38 22.47 -14.06
N GLU A 292 -6.47 21.24 -14.57
CA GLU A 292 -5.29 20.37 -14.78
C GLU A 292 -4.27 21.00 -15.73
N LYS A 293 -4.73 21.56 -16.86
CA LYS A 293 -3.84 22.30 -17.78
C LYS A 293 -3.21 23.53 -17.12
N ALA A 294 -3.98 24.26 -16.32
CA ALA A 294 -3.47 25.43 -15.61
C ALA A 294 -2.44 25.04 -14.54
N GLN A 295 -2.68 23.93 -13.82
CA GLN A 295 -1.73 23.38 -12.84
C GLN A 295 -0.46 22.86 -13.52
N SER A 296 -0.59 22.13 -14.63
CA SER A 296 0.54 21.64 -15.43
C SER A 296 1.41 22.82 -15.93
N ASN A 297 0.78 23.86 -16.51
CA ASN A 297 1.50 25.03 -16.99
C ASN A 297 2.19 25.81 -15.85
N ARG A 298 1.57 25.89 -14.67
CA ARG A 298 2.19 26.49 -13.46
C ARG A 298 3.40 25.70 -12.99
N ALA A 299 3.27 24.36 -12.96
CA ALA A 299 4.37 23.46 -12.57
C ALA A 299 5.55 23.55 -13.55
N GLU A 300 5.26 23.60 -14.85
CA GLU A 300 6.29 23.75 -15.88
C GLU A 300 7.01 25.09 -15.79
N LYS A 301 6.25 26.18 -15.57
CA LYS A 301 6.83 27.52 -15.35
C LYS A 301 7.70 27.58 -14.10
N GLN A 302 7.31 26.90 -13.03
CA GLN A 302 8.13 26.80 -11.82
C GLN A 302 9.42 26.03 -12.06
N ARG A 303 9.37 24.92 -12.81
CA ARG A 303 10.58 24.17 -13.21
C ARG A 303 11.54 25.02 -14.04
N GLN A 304 11.04 25.75 -15.03
CA GLN A 304 11.88 26.65 -15.84
C GLN A 304 12.52 27.76 -15.01
N ILE A 305 11.80 28.32 -14.03
CA ILE A 305 12.35 29.34 -13.11
C ILE A 305 13.45 28.72 -12.23
N GLN A 306 13.24 27.49 -11.75
CA GLN A 306 14.22 26.81 -10.93
C GLN A 306 15.48 26.45 -11.72
N GLU A 307 15.33 25.94 -12.94
CA GLU A 307 16.45 25.64 -13.85
C GLU A 307 17.26 26.92 -14.18
N ARG A 308 16.58 28.04 -14.44
CA ARG A 308 17.27 29.35 -14.67
C ARG A 308 18.02 29.81 -13.43
N ARG A 309 17.48 29.61 -12.22
CA ARG A 309 18.17 29.96 -10.96
C ARG A 309 19.41 29.11 -10.76
N GLU A 310 19.30 27.79 -10.99
CA GLU A 310 20.43 26.86 -10.89
C GLU A 310 21.51 27.15 -11.94
N ALA A 311 21.12 27.45 -13.18
CA ALA A 311 22.05 27.86 -14.24
C ALA A 311 22.77 29.15 -13.89
N ALA A 312 22.05 30.16 -13.36
CA ALA A 312 22.64 31.44 -12.92
C ALA A 312 23.60 31.24 -11.73
N GLU A 313 23.28 30.33 -10.82
CA GLU A 313 24.16 30.01 -9.68
C GLU A 313 25.44 29.28 -10.14
N ARG A 314 25.31 28.37 -11.10
CA ARG A 314 26.47 27.67 -11.73
C ARG A 314 27.37 28.66 -12.45
N ALA A 315 26.79 29.60 -13.24
CA ALA A 315 27.54 30.65 -13.92
C ALA A 315 28.26 31.60 -12.94
N ARG A 316 27.63 31.95 -11.82
CA ARG A 316 28.26 32.75 -10.74
C ARG A 316 29.44 32.01 -10.10
N LYS A 317 29.30 30.71 -9.82
CA LYS A 317 30.37 29.86 -9.27
C LYS A 317 31.54 29.71 -10.25
N GLU A 318 31.27 29.61 -11.53
CA GLU A 318 32.29 29.53 -12.60
C GLU A 318 33.04 30.87 -12.79
N HIS A 319 32.31 32.00 -12.75
CA HIS A 319 32.91 33.33 -12.74
C HIS A 319 33.75 33.64 -11.48
N ALA A 320 33.35 33.09 -10.33
CA ALA A 320 34.12 33.24 -9.10
C ALA A 320 35.44 32.42 -9.11
N LYS A 321 35.50 31.30 -9.86
CA LYS A 321 36.73 30.49 -10.00
C LYS A 321 37.77 31.12 -10.97
N LYS A 322 37.36 31.86 -11.98
CA LYS A 322 38.28 32.48 -12.96
C LYS A 322 39.31 33.46 -12.37
N PRO A 323 39.04 34.26 -11.30
CA PRO A 323 40.08 35.14 -10.71
C PRO A 323 41.14 34.34 -9.94
N GLU A 324 40.82 33.17 -9.35
CA GLU A 324 41.79 32.37 -8.60
C GLU A 324 42.80 31.65 -9.50
N GLU A 325 42.36 31.15 -10.67
CA GLU A 325 43.27 30.55 -11.66
C GLU A 325 44.21 31.58 -12.28
N ARG A 326 43.79 32.84 -12.50
CA ARG A 326 44.67 33.94 -12.97
C ARG A 326 45.69 34.33 -11.94
N ARG A 327 45.40 34.26 -10.65
CA ARG A 327 46.39 34.50 -9.58
C ARG A 327 47.43 33.41 -9.47
N LYS A 328 47.09 32.18 -9.72
CA LYS A 328 48.05 31.02 -9.68
C LYS A 328 48.94 30.96 -10.91
N HIS A 329 48.60 31.58 -12.05
CA HIS A 329 49.47 31.61 -13.24
C HIS A 329 50.32 32.91 -13.33
N GLY A 330 50.03 33.96 -12.52
CA GLY A 330 50.80 35.21 -12.49
C GLY A 330 52.04 35.19 -11.63
N GLU A 331 52.28 34.15 -10.85
CA GLU A 331 53.44 34.05 -9.94
C GLU A 331 54.63 33.25 -10.50
N ARG A 332 54.68 32.88 -11.79
CA ARG A 332 55.76 32.03 -12.37
C ARG A 332 56.65 32.73 -13.41
N GLU A 333 56.58 34.03 -13.61
CA GLU A 333 57.53 34.70 -14.52
C GLU A 333 58.02 36.02 -13.93
N HIS A 334 59.09 35.93 -13.11
CA HIS A 334 60.02 37.04 -12.94
C HIS A 334 61.39 36.58 -13.40
N PRO A 335 61.96 37.13 -14.50
CA PRO A 335 63.35 36.87 -14.90
C PRO A 335 64.30 37.60 -13.94
N ARG A 336 65.31 36.86 -13.42
CA ARG A 336 66.41 37.42 -12.65
C ARG A 336 67.25 38.30 -13.58
N ILE A 337 67.41 39.58 -13.23
CA ILE A 337 68.40 40.51 -13.82
C ILE A 337 69.77 40.17 -13.17
N PRO A 338 70.85 39.96 -13.96
CA PRO A 338 72.19 39.79 -13.36
C PRO A 338 72.78 41.12 -12.98
N ALA A 339 73.43 41.17 -11.81
CA ALA A 339 74.19 42.28 -11.33
C ALA A 339 75.42 42.51 -12.24
N ARG A 340 75.68 43.74 -12.61
CA ARG A 340 76.97 44.21 -13.12
C ARG A 340 77.66 45.06 -12.05
N GLU A 341 78.93 44.86 -11.99
CA GLU A 341 79.97 45.46 -11.21
C GLU A 341 79.86 46.91 -10.88
#